data_73490a175ed23ac9e92c02e595370534
#
_entry.id   73490a175ed23ac9e92c02e595370534
#
_cell.length_a   1.000
_cell.length_b   1.000
_cell.length_c   1.000
_cell.angle_alpha   90.00
_cell.angle_beta   90.00
_cell.angle_gamma   90.00
#
_symmetry.space_group_name_H-M   'P 1'
#
loop_
_entity.id
_entity.type
_entity.pdbx_description
1 polymer ?
#
loop_
_entity_poly.entity_id
_entity_poly.type
_entity_poly.pdbx_seq_one_letter_code
_entity_poly.pdbx_strand_id
1 'polypeptide(L)'
;MQQTNPSVQTLLSIGGGGANATTFAAMASQASTRASFINSSIQLARSYNFYGLDLDWEYPSTATEFTNLGLLLDEWRAAVVSEATSSGNTTLLLVAAFYYSSDYYGLTYPIQDISNSLDWVNVMAYDFIAPGWSPNVTGPPAALYNPTSQVSGDSGITAWIQAGVSASKLVLGLPFYGYAWTLVSADDNGIFAPANGAAISSDGSIAYSQILDFISQNSATTVYNSTFVTNYCYSGTTWIGYDDTNSTSTKVTYAKGTGLLGYFAWQIGQDPNFVLSEAGSYEFNHFFFL
;
A
#
# COMPACT_ATOMS: atom_id res chain seq x y z
N MET A 1 -4.02 15.20 -15.32
CA MET A 1 -2.62 15.01 -14.90
C MET A 1 -1.65 15.08 -16.08
N GLN A 2 -1.69 14.19 -17.05
CA GLN A 2 -0.74 14.17 -18.18
C GLN A 2 -0.71 15.46 -19.01
N GLN A 3 -1.83 16.19 -19.14
CA GLN A 3 -1.87 17.48 -19.81
C GLN A 3 -1.11 18.58 -19.05
N THR A 4 -1.07 18.48 -17.73
CA THR A 4 -0.41 19.46 -16.85
C THR A 4 1.05 19.08 -16.56
N ASN A 5 1.34 17.78 -16.52
CA ASN A 5 2.69 17.23 -16.37
C ASN A 5 2.89 16.04 -17.31
N PRO A 6 3.47 16.26 -18.51
CA PRO A 6 3.68 15.21 -19.50
C PRO A 6 4.65 14.10 -19.08
N SER A 7 5.45 14.31 -18.04
CA SER A 7 6.37 13.29 -17.51
C SER A 7 5.69 12.27 -16.61
N VAL A 8 4.45 12.53 -16.17
CA VAL A 8 3.71 11.59 -15.32
C VAL A 8 3.17 10.43 -16.14
N GLN A 9 3.56 9.23 -15.78
CA GLN A 9 3.01 7.98 -16.31
C GLN A 9 1.83 7.55 -15.45
N THR A 10 0.66 7.40 -16.07
CA THR A 10 -0.55 6.97 -15.36
C THR A 10 -0.81 5.49 -15.64
N LEU A 11 -1.13 4.73 -14.60
CA LEU A 11 -1.52 3.33 -14.68
C LEU A 11 -3.00 3.19 -14.35
N LEU A 12 -3.67 2.22 -14.97
CA LEU A 12 -5.02 1.83 -14.63
C LEU A 12 -4.96 0.80 -13.51
N SER A 13 -5.34 1.18 -12.30
CA SER A 13 -5.48 0.26 -11.16
C SER A 13 -6.84 -0.44 -11.20
N ILE A 14 -6.84 -1.75 -10.96
CA ILE A 14 -8.01 -2.61 -11.06
C ILE A 14 -8.12 -3.44 -9.78
N GLY A 15 -9.15 -3.16 -8.97
CA GLY A 15 -9.39 -3.84 -7.71
C GLY A 15 -9.53 -2.88 -6.52
N GLY A 16 -8.71 -3.12 -5.51
CA GLY A 16 -8.69 -2.38 -4.23
C GLY A 16 -9.55 -3.03 -3.15
N GLY A 17 -9.36 -2.60 -1.88
CA GLY A 17 -10.06 -3.16 -0.71
C GLY A 17 -11.59 -3.08 -0.74
N GLY A 18 -12.16 -2.22 -1.59
CA GLY A 18 -13.60 -2.16 -1.85
C GLY A 18 -14.10 -3.14 -2.89
N ALA A 19 -13.22 -3.83 -3.61
CA ALA A 19 -13.59 -4.80 -4.64
C ALA A 19 -13.91 -6.17 -4.03
N ASN A 20 -14.69 -6.97 -4.75
CA ASN A 20 -15.04 -8.31 -4.28
C ASN A 20 -13.95 -9.33 -4.68
N ALA A 21 -13.16 -9.78 -3.69
CA ALA A 21 -12.09 -10.76 -3.89
C ALA A 21 -12.56 -12.06 -4.55
N THR A 22 -13.80 -12.52 -4.30
CA THR A 22 -14.34 -13.73 -4.94
C THR A 22 -14.60 -13.54 -6.44
N THR A 23 -14.85 -12.32 -6.90
CA THR A 23 -14.94 -12.02 -8.33
C THR A 23 -13.59 -12.21 -9.01
N PHE A 24 -12.50 -11.75 -8.38
CA PHE A 24 -11.15 -11.99 -8.88
C PHE A 24 -10.79 -13.48 -8.86
N ALA A 25 -11.13 -14.20 -7.79
CA ALA A 25 -10.93 -15.65 -7.70
C ALA A 25 -11.63 -16.39 -8.84
N ALA A 26 -12.90 -16.06 -9.11
CA ALA A 26 -13.67 -16.66 -10.21
C ALA A 26 -13.04 -16.31 -11.59
N MET A 27 -12.65 -15.06 -11.81
CA MET A 27 -12.00 -14.60 -13.04
C MET A 27 -10.67 -15.32 -13.25
N ALA A 28 -9.84 -15.45 -12.22
CA ALA A 28 -8.52 -16.06 -12.32
C ALA A 28 -8.57 -17.59 -12.48
N SER A 29 -9.68 -18.24 -12.11
CA SER A 29 -9.80 -19.71 -12.06
C SER A 29 -9.77 -20.43 -13.42
N GLN A 30 -10.13 -19.75 -14.52
CA GLN A 30 -10.23 -20.35 -15.84
C GLN A 30 -9.50 -19.53 -16.90
N ALA A 31 -8.81 -20.23 -17.82
CA ALA A 31 -8.06 -19.57 -18.90
C ALA A 31 -8.93 -18.62 -19.75
N SER A 32 -10.19 -18.99 -20.02
CA SER A 32 -11.10 -18.16 -20.83
C SER A 32 -11.50 -16.86 -20.11
N THR A 33 -11.73 -16.88 -18.81
CA THR A 33 -12.07 -15.69 -18.03
C THR A 33 -10.85 -14.83 -17.79
N ARG A 34 -9.65 -15.39 -17.56
CA ARG A 34 -8.40 -14.64 -17.52
C ARG A 34 -8.12 -13.94 -18.86
N ALA A 35 -8.27 -14.66 -19.99
CA ALA A 35 -8.08 -14.07 -21.32
C ALA A 35 -9.06 -12.90 -21.57
N SER A 36 -10.31 -13.02 -21.17
CA SER A 36 -11.31 -11.94 -21.31
C SER A 36 -10.93 -10.72 -20.48
N PHE A 37 -10.53 -10.91 -19.21
CA PHE A 37 -10.06 -9.86 -18.31
C PHE A 37 -8.82 -9.16 -18.88
N ILE A 38 -7.80 -9.92 -19.28
CA ILE A 38 -6.56 -9.41 -19.86
C ILE A 38 -6.83 -8.56 -21.09
N ASN A 39 -7.61 -9.07 -22.04
CA ASN A 39 -7.91 -8.34 -23.27
C ASN A 39 -8.69 -7.05 -22.99
N SER A 40 -9.68 -7.09 -22.13
CA SER A 40 -10.49 -5.90 -21.79
C SER A 40 -9.66 -4.85 -21.05
N SER A 41 -8.78 -5.25 -20.14
CA SER A 41 -7.90 -4.32 -19.41
C SER A 41 -6.91 -3.62 -20.33
N ILE A 42 -6.28 -4.35 -21.27
CA ILE A 42 -5.38 -3.77 -22.28
C ILE A 42 -6.14 -2.78 -23.17
N GLN A 43 -7.31 -3.17 -23.69
CA GLN A 43 -8.13 -2.28 -24.51
C GLN A 43 -8.53 -1.00 -23.78
N LEU A 44 -8.93 -1.13 -22.51
CA LEU A 44 -9.30 0.02 -21.68
C LEU A 44 -8.11 0.94 -21.46
N ALA A 45 -6.94 0.39 -21.07
CA ALA A 45 -5.73 1.17 -20.87
C ALA A 45 -5.33 1.94 -22.13
N ARG A 46 -5.37 1.30 -23.29
CA ARG A 46 -5.08 1.95 -24.59
C ARG A 46 -6.08 3.04 -24.94
N SER A 47 -7.37 2.79 -24.70
CA SER A 47 -8.44 3.75 -25.02
C SER A 47 -8.32 5.06 -24.24
N TYR A 48 -7.71 5.03 -23.04
CA TYR A 48 -7.53 6.20 -22.17
C TYR A 48 -6.06 6.63 -22.06
N ASN A 49 -5.17 6.09 -22.89
CA ASN A 49 -3.75 6.44 -22.91
C ASN A 49 -3.03 6.22 -21.57
N PHE A 50 -3.37 5.17 -20.82
CA PHE A 50 -2.58 4.72 -19.68
C PHE A 50 -1.25 4.12 -20.15
N TYR A 51 -0.21 4.31 -19.35
CA TYR A 51 1.11 3.73 -19.58
C TYR A 51 1.23 2.29 -19.09
N GLY A 52 0.31 1.85 -18.24
CA GLY A 52 0.35 0.52 -17.68
C GLY A 52 -0.91 0.15 -16.92
N LEU A 53 -0.84 -1.01 -16.31
CA LEU A 53 -1.90 -1.71 -15.60
C LEU A 53 -1.38 -2.06 -14.21
N ASP A 54 -2.23 -1.90 -13.21
CA ASP A 54 -1.97 -2.26 -11.81
C ASP A 54 -3.07 -3.20 -11.32
N LEU A 55 -2.68 -4.34 -10.75
CA LEU A 55 -3.58 -5.30 -10.14
C LEU A 55 -3.61 -5.10 -8.63
N ASP A 56 -4.77 -4.82 -8.08
CA ASP A 56 -5.00 -4.71 -6.65
C ASP A 56 -6.06 -5.71 -6.20
N TRP A 57 -5.66 -7.00 -6.12
CA TRP A 57 -6.54 -8.08 -5.64
C TRP A 57 -6.33 -8.33 -4.16
N GLU A 58 -7.27 -7.86 -3.33
CA GLU A 58 -7.23 -7.97 -1.87
C GLU A 58 -8.26 -8.97 -1.34
N TYR A 59 -7.93 -10.24 -1.07
CA TYR A 59 -6.68 -10.96 -1.38
C TYR A 59 -7.03 -12.35 -1.91
N PRO A 60 -6.15 -13.05 -2.64
CA PRO A 60 -6.26 -14.49 -2.78
C PRO A 60 -6.26 -15.13 -1.38
N SER A 61 -7.10 -16.13 -1.16
CA SER A 61 -7.33 -16.72 0.17
C SER A 61 -7.11 -18.23 0.24
N THR A 62 -6.73 -18.85 -0.87
CA THR A 62 -6.41 -20.29 -0.98
C THR A 62 -5.15 -20.51 -1.81
N ALA A 63 -4.46 -21.63 -1.58
CA ALA A 63 -3.28 -22.00 -2.38
C ALA A 63 -3.60 -22.07 -3.89
N THR A 64 -4.81 -22.49 -4.26
CA THR A 64 -5.27 -22.53 -5.65
C THR A 64 -5.39 -21.10 -6.23
N GLU A 65 -5.89 -20.15 -5.45
CA GLU A 65 -6.02 -18.77 -5.91
C GLU A 65 -4.65 -18.11 -6.08
N PHE A 66 -3.68 -18.38 -5.20
CA PHE A 66 -2.29 -17.92 -5.41
C PHE A 66 -1.65 -18.55 -6.65
N THR A 67 -1.92 -19.82 -6.94
CA THR A 67 -1.49 -20.45 -8.20
C THR A 67 -2.15 -19.76 -9.41
N ASN A 68 -3.46 -19.49 -9.35
CA ASN A 68 -4.19 -18.80 -10.40
C ASN A 68 -3.73 -17.34 -10.59
N LEU A 69 -3.31 -16.67 -9.51
CA LEU A 69 -2.67 -15.35 -9.60
C LEU A 69 -1.38 -15.43 -10.43
N GLY A 70 -0.51 -16.41 -10.19
CA GLY A 70 0.70 -16.62 -10.99
C GLY A 70 0.37 -16.81 -12.47
N LEU A 71 -0.58 -17.69 -12.80
CA LEU A 71 -1.03 -17.90 -14.18
C LEU A 71 -1.58 -16.61 -14.82
N LEU A 72 -2.36 -15.84 -14.06
CA LEU A 72 -2.88 -14.55 -14.53
C LEU A 72 -1.75 -13.58 -14.90
N LEU A 73 -0.75 -13.45 -14.04
CA LEU A 73 0.37 -12.54 -14.26
C LEU A 73 1.21 -12.92 -15.48
N ASP A 74 1.50 -14.21 -15.66
CA ASP A 74 2.27 -14.72 -16.78
C ASP A 74 1.51 -14.53 -18.13
N GLU A 75 0.23 -14.89 -18.13
CA GLU A 75 -0.63 -14.70 -19.31
C GLU A 75 -0.78 -13.20 -19.65
N TRP A 76 -0.89 -12.34 -18.62
CA TRP A 76 -1.03 -10.89 -18.83
C TRP A 76 0.27 -10.28 -19.37
N ARG A 77 1.42 -10.66 -18.83
CA ARG A 77 2.73 -10.24 -19.36
C ARG A 77 2.90 -10.66 -20.83
N ALA A 78 2.58 -11.90 -21.17
CA ALA A 78 2.64 -12.37 -22.53
C ALA A 78 1.71 -11.56 -23.48
N ALA A 79 0.52 -11.23 -23.00
CA ALA A 79 -0.46 -10.46 -23.77
C ALA A 79 -0.02 -9.01 -24.03
N VAL A 80 0.50 -8.29 -23.01
CA VAL A 80 0.97 -6.90 -23.21
C VAL A 80 2.18 -6.83 -24.13
N VAL A 81 3.07 -7.83 -24.10
CA VAL A 81 4.22 -7.92 -25.03
C VAL A 81 3.75 -8.22 -26.45
N SER A 82 2.81 -9.15 -26.62
CA SER A 82 2.24 -9.50 -27.93
C SER A 82 1.47 -8.31 -28.54
N GLU A 83 0.68 -7.60 -27.74
CA GLU A 83 -0.05 -6.41 -28.19
C GLU A 83 0.91 -5.31 -28.65
N ALA A 84 1.94 -5.00 -27.86
CA ALA A 84 2.94 -4.01 -28.21
C ALA A 84 3.65 -4.35 -29.53
N THR A 85 4.02 -5.63 -29.71
CA THR A 85 4.67 -6.11 -30.94
C THR A 85 3.76 -5.97 -32.16
N SER A 86 2.47 -6.28 -32.01
CA SER A 86 1.52 -6.24 -33.13
C SER A 86 1.04 -4.83 -33.48
N SER A 87 0.94 -3.96 -32.50
CA SER A 87 0.44 -2.57 -32.66
C SER A 87 1.55 -1.56 -32.96
N GLY A 88 2.80 -1.88 -32.66
CA GLY A 88 3.94 -0.95 -32.70
C GLY A 88 3.96 0.06 -31.54
N ASN A 89 3.13 -0.13 -30.52
CA ASN A 89 3.10 0.70 -29.33
C ASN A 89 4.20 0.30 -28.32
N THR A 90 4.50 1.18 -27.39
CA THR A 90 5.31 0.84 -26.21
C THR A 90 4.57 -0.21 -25.36
N THR A 91 5.29 -1.22 -24.87
CA THR A 91 4.74 -2.23 -23.97
C THR A 91 4.14 -1.57 -22.73
N LEU A 92 2.90 -1.94 -22.36
CA LEU A 92 2.28 -1.49 -21.13
C LEU A 92 3.07 -2.00 -19.92
N LEU A 93 3.28 -1.13 -18.94
CA LEU A 93 3.77 -1.54 -17.63
C LEU A 93 2.73 -2.46 -16.98
N LEU A 94 3.22 -3.43 -16.22
CA LEU A 94 2.38 -4.35 -15.45
C LEU A 94 2.88 -4.41 -14.02
N VAL A 95 2.09 -3.93 -13.09
CA VAL A 95 2.42 -3.86 -11.68
C VAL A 95 1.30 -4.45 -10.83
N ALA A 96 1.55 -4.69 -9.55
CA ALA A 96 0.51 -5.11 -8.64
C ALA A 96 0.75 -4.56 -7.22
N ALA A 97 -0.34 -4.29 -6.50
CA ALA A 97 -0.33 -4.03 -5.07
C ALA A 97 -0.55 -5.36 -4.32
N PHE A 98 0.33 -5.66 -3.37
CA PHE A 98 0.28 -6.89 -2.59
C PHE A 98 0.40 -6.62 -1.09
N TYR A 99 -0.03 -7.61 -0.31
CA TYR A 99 0.10 -7.60 1.13
C TYR A 99 1.54 -7.28 1.56
N TYR A 100 1.70 -6.65 2.71
CA TYR A 100 3.00 -6.17 3.16
C TYR A 100 4.10 -7.25 3.21
N SER A 101 3.72 -8.53 3.34
CA SER A 101 4.62 -9.68 3.41
C SER A 101 4.38 -10.64 2.24
N SER A 102 5.42 -11.35 1.81
CA SER A 102 5.34 -12.42 0.82
C SER A 102 4.57 -13.66 1.30
N ASP A 103 4.22 -13.71 2.57
CA ASP A 103 3.34 -14.70 3.19
C ASP A 103 2.03 -14.02 3.62
N TYR A 104 0.90 -14.58 3.17
CA TYR A 104 -0.44 -14.15 3.57
C TYR A 104 -1.09 -15.25 4.40
N TYR A 105 -0.98 -15.16 5.73
CA TYR A 105 -1.53 -16.13 6.68
C TYR A 105 -1.14 -17.59 6.39
N GLY A 106 0.13 -17.84 6.08
CA GLY A 106 0.67 -19.18 5.76
C GLY A 106 0.53 -19.59 4.30
N LEU A 107 0.08 -18.69 3.44
CA LEU A 107 -0.01 -18.85 1.98
C LEU A 107 1.03 -17.97 1.30
N THR A 108 1.94 -18.59 0.55
CA THR A 108 3.03 -17.87 -0.11
C THR A 108 2.60 -17.37 -1.49
N TYR A 109 2.92 -16.12 -1.81
CA TYR A 109 2.74 -15.55 -3.14
C TYR A 109 3.54 -16.31 -4.22
N PRO A 110 3.10 -16.31 -5.50
CA PRO A 110 3.80 -16.98 -6.60
C PRO A 110 5.03 -16.16 -7.02
N ILE A 111 6.11 -16.27 -6.25
CA ILE A 111 7.30 -15.40 -6.29
C ILE A 111 7.96 -15.38 -7.67
N GLN A 112 8.08 -16.57 -8.32
CA GLN A 112 8.72 -16.66 -9.62
C GLN A 112 7.92 -15.95 -10.70
N ASP A 113 6.59 -16.12 -10.70
CA ASP A 113 5.70 -15.50 -11.67
C ASP A 113 5.66 -13.97 -11.46
N ILE A 114 5.63 -13.52 -10.21
CA ILE A 114 5.74 -12.10 -9.83
C ILE A 114 7.05 -11.51 -10.35
N SER A 115 8.17 -12.16 -10.08
CA SER A 115 9.50 -11.68 -10.47
C SER A 115 9.67 -11.61 -11.98
N ASN A 116 9.07 -12.55 -12.72
CA ASN A 116 9.17 -12.62 -14.18
C ASN A 116 8.19 -11.66 -14.88
N SER A 117 6.99 -11.49 -14.31
CA SER A 117 5.89 -10.86 -15.03
C SER A 117 5.66 -9.40 -14.64
N LEU A 118 5.99 -8.97 -13.42
CA LEU A 118 5.78 -7.60 -12.99
C LEU A 118 7.00 -6.71 -13.22
N ASP A 119 6.76 -5.47 -13.57
CA ASP A 119 7.78 -4.42 -13.61
C ASP A 119 8.18 -4.04 -12.17
N TRP A 120 7.20 -3.90 -11.26
CA TRP A 120 7.42 -3.76 -9.82
C TRP A 120 6.20 -4.21 -9.01
N VAL A 121 6.39 -4.31 -7.69
CA VAL A 121 5.38 -4.63 -6.69
C VAL A 121 5.20 -3.45 -5.77
N ASN A 122 3.96 -2.98 -5.61
CA ASN A 122 3.55 -2.02 -4.60
C ASN A 122 3.29 -2.78 -3.28
N VAL A 123 4.20 -2.68 -2.32
CA VAL A 123 4.10 -3.36 -1.04
C VAL A 123 3.27 -2.52 -0.09
N MET A 124 2.06 -2.95 0.25
CA MET A 124 1.13 -2.25 1.14
C MET A 124 1.57 -2.36 2.60
N ALA A 125 2.63 -1.61 2.96
CA ALA A 125 3.26 -1.63 4.29
C ALA A 125 2.51 -0.74 5.30
N TYR A 126 1.20 -0.92 5.39
CA TYR A 126 0.29 -0.19 6.27
C TYR A 126 -0.89 -1.07 6.69
N ASP A 127 -1.83 -0.53 7.45
CA ASP A 127 -3.00 -1.23 8.01
C ASP A 127 -2.63 -2.38 8.95
N PHE A 128 -1.50 -2.26 9.65
CA PHE A 128 -1.03 -3.29 10.57
C PHE A 128 -1.94 -3.43 11.79
N ILE A 129 -2.45 -2.32 12.29
CA ILE A 129 -3.39 -2.27 13.39
C ILE A 129 -4.40 -1.13 13.18
N ALA A 130 -5.68 -1.43 13.38
CA ALA A 130 -6.77 -0.48 13.28
C ALA A 130 -7.95 -0.88 14.18
N PRO A 131 -8.84 0.04 14.57
CA PRO A 131 -9.97 -0.27 15.44
C PRO A 131 -10.90 -1.37 14.92
N GLY A 132 -10.99 -1.53 13.59
CA GLY A 132 -11.84 -2.55 12.96
C GLY A 132 -11.46 -3.99 13.31
N TRP A 133 -10.19 -4.26 13.59
CA TRP A 133 -9.70 -5.60 13.98
C TRP A 133 -8.89 -5.61 15.29
N SER A 134 -8.56 -4.46 15.84
CA SER A 134 -7.92 -4.26 17.13
C SER A 134 -8.64 -3.19 17.95
N PRO A 135 -9.92 -3.40 18.33
CA PRO A 135 -10.72 -2.36 18.97
C PRO A 135 -10.26 -2.03 20.39
N ASN A 136 -9.60 -2.96 21.07
CA ASN A 136 -9.30 -2.89 22.50
C ASN A 136 -7.92 -2.33 22.83
N VAL A 137 -7.11 -2.00 21.83
CA VAL A 137 -5.74 -1.53 22.01
C VAL A 137 -5.32 -0.62 20.86
N THR A 138 -4.67 0.50 21.20
CA THR A 138 -4.07 1.41 20.22
C THR A 138 -2.81 0.81 19.62
N GLY A 139 -2.37 1.33 18.46
CA GLY A 139 -1.08 0.91 17.93
C GLY A 139 -0.68 1.64 16.65
N PRO A 140 0.56 1.42 16.19
CA PRO A 140 1.09 2.09 15.00
C PRO A 140 0.54 1.44 13.72
N PRO A 141 -0.28 2.16 12.92
CA PRO A 141 -0.91 1.57 11.73
C PRO A 141 0.08 1.13 10.64
N ALA A 142 1.27 1.74 10.62
CA ALA A 142 2.27 1.51 9.58
C ALA A 142 3.70 1.56 10.14
N ALA A 143 3.95 0.90 11.26
CA ALA A 143 5.27 0.84 11.89
C ALA A 143 6.35 0.39 10.89
N LEU A 144 7.46 1.14 10.76
CA LEU A 144 8.61 0.66 9.99
C LEU A 144 9.29 -0.51 10.67
N TYR A 145 9.48 -0.42 11.98
CA TYR A 145 10.05 -1.47 12.82
C TYR A 145 9.07 -1.85 13.93
N ASN A 146 9.10 -3.11 14.34
CA ASN A 146 8.33 -3.57 15.49
C ASN A 146 9.14 -4.56 16.33
N PRO A 147 9.73 -4.14 17.46
CA PRO A 147 10.58 -5.00 18.27
C PRO A 147 9.80 -6.11 19.01
N THR A 148 8.48 -6.02 19.03
CA THR A 148 7.62 -6.98 19.76
C THR A 148 6.91 -7.97 18.85
N SER A 149 6.98 -7.78 17.52
CA SER A 149 6.27 -8.61 16.55
C SER A 149 6.95 -8.55 15.17
N GLN A 150 6.60 -9.51 14.30
CA GLN A 150 7.05 -9.52 12.89
C GLN A 150 6.13 -8.71 11.96
N VAL A 151 5.20 -7.93 12.51
CA VAL A 151 4.28 -7.09 11.72
C VAL A 151 4.85 -5.68 11.64
N SER A 152 5.58 -5.39 10.57
CA SER A 152 6.21 -4.09 10.30
C SER A 152 6.60 -3.97 8.82
N GLY A 153 6.85 -2.75 8.37
CA GLY A 153 7.32 -2.50 7.00
C GLY A 153 8.65 -3.20 6.70
N ASP A 154 9.62 -3.11 7.62
CA ASP A 154 10.94 -3.75 7.46
C ASP A 154 10.83 -5.29 7.37
N SER A 155 10.04 -5.90 8.26
CA SER A 155 9.87 -7.36 8.23
C SER A 155 9.19 -7.83 6.95
N GLY A 156 8.21 -7.07 6.44
CA GLY A 156 7.53 -7.37 5.18
C GLY A 156 8.44 -7.25 3.96
N ILE A 157 9.17 -6.16 3.83
CA ILE A 157 10.17 -5.96 2.77
C ILE A 157 11.23 -7.06 2.82
N THR A 158 11.73 -7.37 4.02
CA THR A 158 12.70 -8.45 4.22
C THR A 158 12.13 -9.80 3.77
N ALA A 159 10.87 -10.11 4.09
CA ALA A 159 10.21 -11.34 3.66
C ALA A 159 10.11 -11.44 2.13
N TRP A 160 9.74 -10.36 1.44
CA TRP A 160 9.71 -10.31 -0.02
C TRP A 160 11.08 -10.55 -0.65
N ILE A 161 12.14 -9.91 -0.13
CA ILE A 161 13.52 -10.08 -0.61
C ILE A 161 14.02 -11.52 -0.37
N GLN A 162 13.79 -12.06 0.84
CA GLN A 162 14.18 -13.44 1.18
C GLN A 162 13.42 -14.49 0.37
N ALA A 163 12.18 -14.21 -0.01
CA ALA A 163 11.41 -15.07 -0.90
C ALA A 163 11.94 -15.07 -2.34
N GLY A 164 12.74 -14.08 -2.75
CA GLY A 164 13.40 -14.04 -4.05
C GLY A 164 12.99 -12.88 -4.97
N VAL A 165 12.17 -11.92 -4.51
CA VAL A 165 11.88 -10.71 -5.29
C VAL A 165 13.04 -9.73 -5.09
N SER A 166 13.59 -9.19 -6.18
CA SER A 166 14.66 -8.18 -6.10
C SER A 166 14.18 -6.92 -5.38
N ALA A 167 14.99 -6.37 -4.48
CA ALA A 167 14.70 -5.09 -3.83
C ALA A 167 14.40 -3.99 -4.85
N SER A 168 15.09 -3.97 -5.99
CA SER A 168 14.88 -3.03 -7.10
C SER A 168 13.55 -3.20 -7.85
N LYS A 169 12.72 -4.17 -7.47
CA LYS A 169 11.34 -4.36 -7.94
C LYS A 169 10.29 -4.09 -6.84
N LEU A 170 10.69 -3.71 -5.65
CA LEU A 170 9.77 -3.42 -4.55
C LEU A 170 9.63 -1.91 -4.35
N VAL A 171 8.41 -1.47 -4.11
CA VAL A 171 8.05 -0.08 -3.84
C VAL A 171 7.33 -0.03 -2.49
N LEU A 172 7.84 0.76 -1.54
CA LEU A 172 7.33 0.82 -0.17
C LEU A 172 6.05 1.67 -0.10
N GLY A 173 4.96 1.11 0.40
CA GLY A 173 3.72 1.83 0.63
C GLY A 173 3.75 2.68 1.89
N LEU A 174 3.28 3.93 1.77
CA LEU A 174 3.17 4.91 2.84
C LEU A 174 1.71 5.39 2.96
N PRO A 175 1.07 5.29 4.13
CA PRO A 175 -0.28 5.77 4.32
C PRO A 175 -0.27 7.29 4.55
N PHE A 176 -1.13 8.02 3.80
CA PHE A 176 -1.40 9.43 4.06
C PHE A 176 -2.69 9.61 4.87
N TYR A 177 -2.96 8.65 5.74
CA TYR A 177 -4.07 8.57 6.67
C TYR A 177 -3.61 7.92 7.97
N GLY A 178 -4.49 7.90 8.94
CA GLY A 178 -4.28 7.23 10.21
C GLY A 178 -5.54 6.55 10.71
N TYR A 179 -5.46 6.03 11.93
CA TYR A 179 -6.59 5.44 12.62
C TYR A 179 -6.76 6.03 14.01
N ALA A 180 -8.02 6.24 14.39
CA ALA A 180 -8.42 6.85 15.65
C ALA A 180 -9.11 5.83 16.55
N TRP A 181 -8.68 5.78 17.82
CA TRP A 181 -9.27 4.96 18.88
C TRP A 181 -9.84 5.84 19.99
N THR A 182 -10.85 5.30 20.68
CA THR A 182 -11.33 5.85 21.98
C THR A 182 -10.57 5.15 23.10
N LEU A 183 -9.73 5.86 23.83
CA LEU A 183 -9.01 5.33 25.00
C LEU A 183 -9.98 4.97 26.13
N VAL A 184 -9.62 3.94 26.92
CA VAL A 184 -10.30 3.62 28.17
C VAL A 184 -10.05 4.73 29.23
N SER A 185 -8.84 5.30 29.25
CA SER A 185 -8.45 6.41 30.13
C SER A 185 -7.59 7.41 29.39
N ALA A 186 -7.81 8.69 29.58
CA ALA A 186 -6.98 9.75 29.01
C ALA A 186 -5.55 9.76 29.61
N ASP A 187 -5.35 9.18 30.78
CA ASP A 187 -4.04 9.11 31.46
C ASP A 187 -3.14 7.99 30.89
N ASP A 188 -3.73 6.99 30.22
CA ASP A 188 -3.01 5.90 29.54
C ASP A 188 -3.14 6.11 28.04
N ASN A 189 -2.20 6.86 27.47
CA ASN A 189 -2.26 7.38 26.10
C ASN A 189 -1.04 7.00 25.24
N GLY A 190 -0.33 5.95 25.61
CA GLY A 190 0.81 5.43 24.85
C GLY A 190 0.42 4.55 23.66
N ILE A 191 1.45 4.05 22.96
CA ILE A 191 1.28 2.94 22.01
C ILE A 191 0.91 1.70 22.82
N PHE A 192 -0.09 0.94 22.35
CA PHE A 192 -0.70 -0.21 23.02
C PHE A 192 -1.50 0.13 24.28
N ALA A 193 -1.95 1.38 24.42
CA ALA A 193 -2.89 1.77 25.46
C ALA A 193 -4.25 1.06 25.29
N PRO A 194 -4.94 0.71 26.38
CA PRO A 194 -6.29 0.15 26.32
C PRO A 194 -7.28 1.09 25.65
N ALA A 195 -8.11 0.53 24.77
CA ALA A 195 -9.09 1.27 23.98
C ALA A 195 -10.47 0.60 23.97
N ASN A 196 -11.48 1.35 23.59
CA ASN A 196 -12.88 0.95 23.46
C ASN A 196 -13.42 1.15 22.03
N GLY A 197 -12.64 0.72 21.02
CA GLY A 197 -13.06 0.80 19.62
C GLY A 197 -12.70 2.10 18.93
N ALA A 198 -13.32 2.30 17.79
CA ALA A 198 -13.07 3.42 16.90
C ALA A 198 -13.50 4.77 17.49
N ALA A 199 -12.77 5.82 17.11
CA ALA A 199 -13.16 7.20 17.31
C ALA A 199 -13.28 7.91 15.96
N ILE A 200 -13.94 9.06 15.94
CA ILE A 200 -14.08 10.00 14.81
C ILE A 200 -14.93 9.43 13.66
N SER A 201 -14.58 8.26 13.12
CA SER A 201 -15.34 7.58 12.07
C SER A 201 -15.75 6.18 12.53
N SER A 202 -16.64 5.52 11.79
CA SER A 202 -17.17 4.19 12.16
C SER A 202 -16.11 3.08 12.17
N ASP A 203 -15.06 3.20 11.35
CA ASP A 203 -13.93 2.28 11.25
C ASP A 203 -12.64 2.85 11.85
N GLY A 204 -12.69 4.10 12.33
CA GLY A 204 -11.56 4.83 12.88
C GLY A 204 -10.63 5.45 11.85
N SER A 205 -10.83 5.24 10.55
CA SER A 205 -9.98 5.83 9.52
C SER A 205 -10.13 7.36 9.47
N ILE A 206 -9.02 8.07 9.26
CA ILE A 206 -8.96 9.52 9.24
C ILE A 206 -7.86 10.02 8.30
N ALA A 207 -8.20 10.92 7.37
CA ALA A 207 -7.25 11.50 6.43
C ALA A 207 -6.19 12.36 7.13
N TYR A 208 -4.97 12.44 6.60
CA TYR A 208 -3.91 13.26 7.20
C TYR A 208 -4.31 14.73 7.36
N SER A 209 -5.03 15.30 6.40
CA SER A 209 -5.59 16.66 6.51
C SER A 209 -6.48 16.83 7.74
N GLN A 210 -7.35 15.85 8.00
CA GLN A 210 -8.24 15.87 9.17
C GLN A 210 -7.50 15.62 10.48
N ILE A 211 -6.36 14.89 10.46
CA ILE A 211 -5.49 14.74 11.64
C ILE A 211 -4.89 16.08 12.02
N LEU A 212 -4.40 16.86 11.04
CA LEU A 212 -3.88 18.21 11.28
C LEU A 212 -4.97 19.14 11.85
N ASP A 213 -6.19 19.07 11.33
CA ASP A 213 -7.33 19.80 11.86
C ASP A 213 -7.63 19.41 13.33
N PHE A 214 -7.65 18.10 13.62
CA PHE A 214 -7.84 17.59 14.97
C PHE A 214 -6.78 18.11 15.94
N ILE A 215 -5.50 18.05 15.54
CA ILE A 215 -4.37 18.55 16.37
C ILE A 215 -4.55 20.02 16.67
N SER A 216 -4.86 20.83 15.66
CA SER A 216 -5.03 22.28 15.80
C SER A 216 -6.24 22.67 16.65
N GLN A 217 -7.41 22.05 16.39
CA GLN A 217 -8.68 22.41 17.04
C GLN A 217 -8.75 21.95 18.49
N ASN A 218 -8.07 20.84 18.83
CA ASN A 218 -8.11 20.25 20.16
C ASN A 218 -6.84 20.48 20.98
N SER A 219 -5.86 21.26 20.44
CA SER A 219 -4.53 21.42 21.05
C SER A 219 -3.94 20.05 21.44
N ALA A 220 -4.06 19.07 20.54
CA ALA A 220 -3.68 17.69 20.82
C ALA A 220 -2.16 17.57 21.01
N THR A 221 -1.76 16.73 21.96
CA THR A 221 -0.36 16.36 22.15
C THR A 221 0.08 15.45 21.00
N THR A 222 1.21 15.77 20.37
CA THR A 222 1.82 14.97 19.29
C THR A 222 3.09 14.30 19.77
N VAL A 223 3.29 13.04 19.40
CA VAL A 223 4.46 12.24 19.80
C VAL A 223 5.02 11.51 18.60
N TYR A 224 6.32 11.65 18.34
CA TYR A 224 7.06 10.78 17.44
C TYR A 224 7.72 9.64 18.22
N ASN A 225 7.52 8.42 17.79
CA ASN A 225 8.15 7.23 18.35
C ASN A 225 9.20 6.67 17.40
N SER A 226 10.48 6.87 17.72
CA SER A 226 11.60 6.43 16.89
C SER A 226 11.81 4.92 16.88
N THR A 227 11.29 4.18 17.85
CA THR A 227 11.41 2.71 17.89
C THR A 227 10.54 2.06 16.80
N PHE A 228 9.33 2.58 16.61
CA PHE A 228 8.40 2.10 15.57
C PHE A 228 8.49 2.92 14.28
N VAL A 229 9.09 4.09 14.31
CA VAL A 229 9.07 5.11 13.23
C VAL A 229 7.62 5.40 12.86
N THR A 230 6.89 5.96 13.80
CA THR A 230 5.47 6.30 13.69
C THR A 230 5.16 7.52 14.53
N ASN A 231 4.06 8.19 14.23
CA ASN A 231 3.53 9.28 15.03
C ASN A 231 2.20 8.89 15.65
N TYR A 232 1.87 9.52 16.76
CA TYR A 232 0.53 9.55 17.29
C TYR A 232 0.22 10.89 17.91
N CYS A 233 -1.06 11.21 18.00
CA CYS A 233 -1.53 12.35 18.77
C CYS A 233 -2.74 11.96 19.61
N TYR A 234 -3.00 12.74 20.67
CA TYR A 234 -4.14 12.52 21.53
C TYR A 234 -4.66 13.81 22.17
N SER A 235 -5.96 13.85 22.44
CA SER A 235 -6.63 14.87 23.24
C SER A 235 -7.83 14.23 23.94
N GLY A 236 -7.89 14.35 25.29
CA GLY A 236 -8.86 13.60 26.09
C GLY A 236 -8.70 12.10 25.86
N THR A 237 -9.80 11.43 25.51
CA THR A 237 -9.80 9.99 25.18
C THR A 237 -9.68 9.66 23.69
N THR A 238 -9.50 10.65 22.83
CA THR A 238 -9.24 10.40 21.42
C THR A 238 -7.75 10.26 21.18
N TRP A 239 -7.34 9.12 20.60
CA TRP A 239 -5.96 8.81 20.23
C TRP A 239 -5.90 8.47 18.74
N ILE A 240 -4.91 8.98 18.00
CA ILE A 240 -4.77 8.78 16.58
C ILE A 240 -3.34 8.36 16.27
N GLY A 241 -3.16 7.19 15.63
CA GLY A 241 -1.87 6.75 15.06
C GLY A 241 -1.78 7.11 13.58
N TYR A 242 -0.63 7.64 13.16
CA TYR A 242 -0.42 8.13 11.78
C TYR A 242 1.07 8.30 11.46
N ASP A 243 1.38 8.74 10.25
CA ASP A 243 2.71 9.20 9.84
C ASP A 243 2.69 10.70 9.56
N ASP A 244 3.71 11.42 10.04
CA ASP A 244 3.99 12.82 9.71
C ASP A 244 5.18 12.94 8.73
N THR A 245 5.67 14.16 8.53
CA THR A 245 6.83 14.42 7.68
C THR A 245 8.10 13.73 8.16
N ASN A 246 8.30 13.56 9.47
CA ASN A 246 9.49 12.94 10.03
C ASN A 246 9.48 11.41 9.83
N SER A 247 8.37 10.74 10.19
CA SER A 247 8.25 9.29 9.96
C SER A 247 8.25 8.96 8.47
N THR A 248 7.57 9.76 7.62
CA THR A 248 7.58 9.63 6.17
C THR A 248 9.00 9.73 5.60
N SER A 249 9.75 10.78 5.92
CA SER A 249 11.13 10.98 5.48
C SER A 249 12.06 9.84 5.92
N THR A 250 11.90 9.37 7.16
CA THR A 250 12.65 8.23 7.70
C THR A 250 12.37 6.93 6.93
N LYS A 251 11.09 6.66 6.62
CA LYS A 251 10.68 5.49 5.85
C LYS A 251 11.19 5.53 4.41
N VAL A 252 11.21 6.72 3.81
CA VAL A 252 11.77 6.90 2.46
C VAL A 252 13.29 6.73 2.46
N THR A 253 13.98 7.24 3.48
CA THR A 253 15.42 6.98 3.68
C THR A 253 15.71 5.49 3.83
N TYR A 254 14.87 4.76 4.57
CA TYR A 254 14.95 3.30 4.67
C TYR A 254 14.79 2.64 3.29
N ALA A 255 13.78 3.01 2.52
CA ALA A 255 13.54 2.44 1.19
C ALA A 255 14.75 2.63 0.27
N LYS A 256 15.34 3.83 0.27
CA LYS A 256 16.58 4.14 -0.45
C LYS A 256 17.77 3.33 0.05
N GLY A 257 17.96 3.24 1.35
CA GLY A 257 19.06 2.50 1.98
C GLY A 257 19.01 0.99 1.73
N THR A 258 17.79 0.44 1.59
CA THR A 258 17.55 -0.98 1.28
C THR A 258 17.65 -1.27 -0.24
N GLY A 259 17.76 -0.24 -1.08
CA GLY A 259 17.84 -0.38 -2.54
C GLY A 259 16.50 -0.73 -3.19
N LEU A 260 15.39 -0.30 -2.58
CA LEU A 260 14.08 -0.45 -3.19
C LEU A 260 13.98 0.42 -4.46
N LEU A 261 13.05 0.09 -5.35
CA LEU A 261 12.79 0.88 -6.56
C LEU A 261 12.28 2.28 -6.19
N GLY A 262 11.48 2.39 -5.12
CA GLY A 262 10.90 3.65 -4.69
C GLY A 262 9.94 3.47 -3.52
N TYR A 263 9.05 4.43 -3.39
CA TYR A 263 7.92 4.40 -2.47
C TYR A 263 6.65 4.89 -3.18
N PHE A 264 5.50 4.55 -2.65
CA PHE A 264 4.22 5.09 -3.11
C PHE A 264 3.37 5.56 -1.94
N ALA A 265 2.43 6.44 -2.20
CA ALA A 265 1.52 7.00 -1.20
C ALA A 265 0.08 6.56 -1.44
N TRP A 266 -0.59 6.11 -0.37
CA TRP A 266 -2.02 5.86 -0.35
C TRP A 266 -2.70 6.77 0.68
N GLN A 267 -3.50 7.82 0.31
CA GLN A 267 -3.55 8.28 -1.07
C GLN A 267 -3.30 9.79 -1.11
N ILE A 268 -2.78 10.29 -2.21
CA ILE A 268 -2.32 11.68 -2.35
C ILE A 268 -3.42 12.73 -2.09
N GLY A 269 -4.68 12.41 -2.33
CA GLY A 269 -5.79 13.33 -2.05
C GLY A 269 -6.00 13.64 -0.56
N GLN A 270 -5.31 12.92 0.32
CA GLN A 270 -5.36 13.12 1.78
C GLN A 270 -4.19 13.96 2.32
N ASP A 271 -3.23 14.33 1.45
CA ASP A 271 -2.05 15.13 1.78
C ASP A 271 -2.30 16.63 1.50
N PRO A 272 -2.57 17.44 2.52
CA PRO A 272 -2.86 18.85 2.31
C PRO A 272 -1.57 19.61 1.92
N ASN A 273 -1.65 20.37 0.85
CA ASN A 273 -0.51 21.16 0.33
C ASN A 273 0.74 20.32 0.02
N PHE A 274 0.60 19.03 -0.23
CA PHE A 274 1.69 18.09 -0.56
C PHE A 274 2.79 17.96 0.50
N VAL A 275 2.46 18.18 1.78
CA VAL A 275 3.43 18.24 2.88
C VAL A 275 4.17 16.92 3.07
N LEU A 276 3.45 15.77 3.05
CA LEU A 276 4.07 14.45 3.15
C LEU A 276 4.80 14.06 1.85
N SER A 277 4.21 14.40 0.70
CA SER A 277 4.81 14.17 -0.61
C SER A 277 6.14 14.91 -0.77
N GLU A 278 6.22 16.17 -0.34
CA GLU A 278 7.46 16.94 -0.34
C GLU A 278 8.50 16.33 0.59
N ALA A 279 8.12 15.95 1.83
CA ALA A 279 9.03 15.32 2.79
C ALA A 279 9.66 14.03 2.25
N GLY A 280 8.88 13.20 1.56
CA GLY A 280 9.39 11.99 0.90
C GLY A 280 10.27 12.30 -0.31
N SER A 281 9.92 13.26 -1.14
CA SER A 281 10.62 13.56 -2.39
C SER A 281 12.06 14.07 -2.20
N TYR A 282 12.36 14.73 -1.09
CA TYR A 282 13.73 15.15 -0.74
C TYR A 282 14.71 13.98 -0.62
N GLU A 283 14.21 12.81 -0.23
CA GLU A 283 15.04 11.64 0.06
C GLU A 283 15.17 10.69 -1.13
N PHE A 284 14.25 10.75 -2.10
CA PHE A 284 14.18 9.80 -3.21
C PHE A 284 13.90 10.46 -4.55
N ASN A 285 14.62 10.04 -5.63
CA ASN A 285 14.47 10.59 -6.97
C ASN A 285 13.29 10.01 -7.79
N HIS A 286 12.63 8.95 -7.28
CA HIS A 286 11.51 8.27 -7.94
C HIS A 286 10.32 8.20 -6.99
N PHE A 287 9.23 8.81 -7.41
CA PHE A 287 8.00 8.92 -6.64
C PHE A 287 6.84 8.30 -7.41
N PHE A 288 6.12 7.39 -6.76
CA PHE A 288 4.94 6.73 -7.32
C PHE A 288 3.69 7.13 -6.54
N PHE A 289 2.58 7.36 -7.24
CA PHE A 289 1.26 7.56 -6.63
C PHE A 289 0.33 6.44 -7.05
N LEU A 290 -0.35 5.85 -6.11
CA LEU A 290 -1.52 5.03 -6.31
C LEU A 290 -2.80 5.79 -6.01
#